data_b5ec94cf8af9c2b3543b8fedf0b30a95
#
_entry.id   b5ec94cf8af9c2b3543b8fedf0b30a95
#
_cell.length_a   1.000
_cell.length_b   1.000
_cell.length_c   1.000
_cell.angle_alpha   90.00
_cell.angle_beta   90.00
_cell.angle_gamma   90.00
#
_symmetry.space_group_name_H-M   'P 1'
#
loop_
_entity.id
_entity.type
_entity.pdbx_description
1 polymer ?
#
loop_
_entity_poly.entity_id
_entity_poly.type
_entity_poly.pdbx_seq_one_letter_code
_entity_poly.pdbx_strand_id
1 'polypeptide(L)'
;MQASVELEKLPKTGLSPNDSVYLAYLQARISYVRGDQQGALSQLERLDTPGINPALRYRVLSFKHYILDMQGESLACAQLADQLLRIAPGDTAAAWKRSVWRNLEKTDAEQLSAALSSTGDTQWRGWLDLALISRDSTAALPGQLTRWRTEHPDHPAAKALPGGLNFVLDQNSQRGKVALLL
;
A
#
# COMPACT_ATOMS: atom_id res chain seq x y z
N MET A 1 -20.39 -17.33 -16.38
CA MET A 1 -20.16 -18.62 -17.06
C MET A 1 -19.54 -18.49 -18.45
N GLN A 2 -20.04 -17.63 -19.35
CA GLN A 2 -19.49 -17.49 -20.71
C GLN A 2 -18.00 -17.11 -20.77
N ALA A 3 -17.54 -16.15 -19.98
CA ALA A 3 -16.14 -15.68 -20.02
C ALA A 3 -15.09 -16.79 -19.74
N SER A 4 -15.40 -17.76 -18.89
CA SER A 4 -14.47 -18.86 -18.60
C SER A 4 -14.38 -19.88 -19.74
N VAL A 5 -15.48 -20.09 -20.44
CA VAL A 5 -15.53 -20.98 -21.61
C VAL A 5 -14.75 -20.38 -22.78
N GLU A 6 -14.85 -19.07 -22.97
CA GLU A 6 -14.08 -18.36 -24.01
C GLU A 6 -12.58 -18.35 -23.70
N LEU A 7 -12.20 -18.20 -22.43
CA LEU A 7 -10.80 -18.21 -22.00
C LEU A 7 -10.14 -19.61 -22.21
N GLU A 8 -10.89 -20.69 -22.03
CA GLU A 8 -10.42 -22.05 -22.24
C GLU A 8 -10.13 -22.37 -23.72
N LYS A 9 -10.79 -21.65 -24.64
CA LYS A 9 -10.61 -21.80 -26.09
C LYS A 9 -9.40 -21.05 -26.65
N LEU A 10 -8.80 -20.14 -25.85
CA LEU A 10 -7.62 -19.39 -26.32
C LEU A 10 -6.43 -20.34 -26.47
N PRO A 11 -5.63 -20.20 -27.54
CA PRO A 11 -4.43 -20.98 -27.71
C PRO A 11 -3.45 -20.68 -26.57
N LYS A 12 -3.03 -21.75 -25.87
CA LYS A 12 -2.07 -21.63 -24.74
C LYS A 12 -0.62 -21.76 -25.20
N THR A 13 -0.39 -22.00 -26.47
CA THR A 13 0.93 -22.18 -27.06
C THR A 13 1.26 -21.01 -27.98
N GLY A 14 2.53 -20.55 -27.95
CA GLY A 14 3.00 -19.44 -28.78
C GLY A 14 2.66 -18.04 -28.25
N LEU A 15 2.17 -17.94 -27.01
CA LEU A 15 1.91 -16.65 -26.36
C LEU A 15 3.22 -15.95 -26.01
N SER A 16 3.25 -14.61 -26.12
CA SER A 16 4.32 -13.83 -25.52
C SER A 16 4.31 -13.98 -23.99
N PRO A 17 5.43 -13.72 -23.30
CA PRO A 17 5.45 -13.73 -21.83
C PRO A 17 4.36 -12.84 -21.19
N ASN A 18 4.14 -11.65 -21.73
CA ASN A 18 3.11 -10.74 -21.25
C ASN A 18 1.68 -11.25 -21.52
N ASP A 19 1.42 -11.88 -22.67
CA ASP A 19 0.11 -12.45 -22.96
C ASP A 19 -0.19 -13.64 -22.03
N SER A 20 0.83 -14.45 -21.73
CA SER A 20 0.73 -15.56 -20.78
C SER A 20 0.37 -15.05 -19.36
N VAL A 21 1.02 -13.98 -18.91
CA VAL A 21 0.71 -13.34 -17.63
C VAL A 21 -0.69 -12.74 -17.65
N TYR A 22 -1.08 -12.08 -18.74
CA TYR A 22 -2.42 -11.51 -18.87
C TYR A 22 -3.51 -12.58 -18.82
N LEU A 23 -3.30 -13.71 -19.51
CA LEU A 23 -4.21 -14.87 -19.47
C LEU A 23 -4.34 -15.41 -18.04
N ALA A 24 -3.23 -15.59 -17.33
CA ALA A 24 -3.24 -16.06 -15.96
C ALA A 24 -3.91 -15.06 -15.01
N TYR A 25 -3.75 -13.75 -15.24
CA TYR A 25 -4.50 -12.72 -14.52
C TYR A 25 -6.02 -12.85 -14.73
N LEU A 26 -6.46 -13.11 -15.97
CA LEU A 26 -7.88 -13.34 -16.25
C LEU A 26 -8.40 -14.61 -15.56
N GLN A 27 -7.59 -15.67 -15.51
CA GLN A 27 -7.91 -16.89 -14.77
C GLN A 27 -8.09 -16.63 -13.27
N ALA A 28 -7.20 -15.86 -12.65
CA ALA A 28 -7.32 -15.45 -11.25
C ALA A 28 -8.63 -14.67 -11.00
N ARG A 29 -9.01 -13.77 -11.91
CA ARG A 29 -10.29 -13.05 -11.81
C ARG A 29 -11.50 -14.00 -11.89
N ILE A 30 -11.44 -15.02 -12.72
CA ILE A 30 -12.51 -16.03 -12.83
C ILE A 30 -12.58 -16.86 -11.55
N SER A 31 -11.44 -17.30 -10.99
CA SER A 31 -11.40 -17.99 -9.69
C SER A 31 -12.07 -17.18 -8.61
N TYR A 32 -11.77 -15.89 -8.52
CA TYR A 32 -12.41 -14.99 -7.56
C TYR A 32 -13.94 -14.91 -7.74
N VAL A 33 -14.42 -14.72 -8.97
CA VAL A 33 -15.86 -14.65 -9.27
C VAL A 33 -16.57 -15.96 -8.95
N ARG A 34 -15.87 -17.09 -9.03
CA ARG A 34 -16.39 -18.43 -8.64
C ARG A 34 -16.35 -18.66 -7.13
N GLY A 35 -15.88 -17.70 -6.33
CA GLY A 35 -15.78 -17.80 -4.88
C GLY A 35 -14.44 -18.37 -4.37
N ASP A 36 -13.54 -18.78 -5.26
CA ASP A 36 -12.20 -19.25 -4.90
C ASP A 36 -11.24 -18.07 -4.73
N GLN A 37 -11.41 -17.34 -3.62
CA GLN A 37 -10.58 -16.18 -3.30
C GLN A 37 -9.13 -16.55 -3.02
N GLN A 38 -8.90 -17.67 -2.32
CA GLN A 38 -7.56 -18.13 -1.98
C GLN A 38 -6.79 -18.62 -3.21
N GLY A 39 -7.46 -19.34 -4.09
CA GLY A 39 -6.90 -19.74 -5.37
C GLY A 39 -6.56 -18.54 -6.25
N ALA A 40 -7.42 -17.52 -6.28
CA ALA A 40 -7.16 -16.27 -6.99
C ALA A 40 -5.91 -15.55 -6.44
N LEU A 41 -5.77 -15.41 -5.11
CA LEU A 41 -4.58 -14.80 -4.49
C LEU A 41 -3.30 -15.57 -4.84
N SER A 42 -3.32 -16.90 -4.69
CA SER A 42 -2.17 -17.76 -5.01
C SER A 42 -1.76 -17.67 -6.49
N GLN A 43 -2.71 -17.50 -7.40
CA GLN A 43 -2.44 -17.26 -8.82
C GLN A 43 -1.79 -15.88 -9.03
N LEU A 44 -2.34 -14.82 -8.42
CA LEU A 44 -1.82 -13.45 -8.55
C LEU A 44 -0.39 -13.32 -7.98
N GLU A 45 -0.04 -14.03 -6.92
CA GLU A 45 1.30 -14.03 -6.34
C GLU A 45 2.37 -14.51 -7.32
N ARG A 46 2.04 -15.50 -8.11
CA ARG A 46 2.95 -16.06 -9.13
C ARG A 46 3.16 -15.13 -10.32
N LEU A 47 2.33 -14.10 -10.48
CA LEU A 47 2.38 -13.18 -11.62
C LEU A 47 3.26 -11.96 -11.39
N ASP A 48 3.59 -11.61 -10.14
CA ASP A 48 4.48 -10.47 -9.85
C ASP A 48 5.94 -10.90 -10.03
N THR A 49 6.34 -11.07 -11.28
CA THR A 49 7.68 -11.53 -11.67
C THR A 49 8.49 -10.40 -12.31
N PRO A 50 9.84 -10.46 -12.24
CA PRO A 50 10.69 -9.51 -12.95
C PRO A 50 10.42 -9.53 -14.47
N GLY A 51 10.33 -8.32 -15.07
CA GLY A 51 10.12 -8.17 -16.51
C GLY A 51 8.66 -8.14 -16.96
N ILE A 52 7.69 -8.28 -16.04
CA ILE A 52 6.27 -8.06 -16.36
C ILE A 52 6.04 -6.61 -16.82
N ASN A 53 5.20 -6.42 -17.83
CA ASN A 53 4.78 -5.08 -18.28
C ASN A 53 4.25 -4.24 -17.11
N PRO A 54 4.70 -2.99 -16.90
CA PRO A 54 4.30 -2.16 -15.76
C PRO A 54 2.79 -1.97 -15.62
N ALA A 55 2.06 -1.78 -16.73
CA ALA A 55 0.61 -1.63 -16.69
C ALA A 55 -0.09 -2.93 -16.27
N LEU A 56 0.44 -4.08 -16.67
CA LEU A 56 -0.08 -5.38 -16.25
C LEU A 56 0.24 -5.65 -14.79
N ARG A 57 1.45 -5.34 -14.34
CA ARG A 57 1.85 -5.42 -12.94
C ARG A 57 0.93 -4.59 -12.05
N TYR A 58 0.64 -3.35 -12.46
CA TYR A 58 -0.30 -2.49 -11.75
C TYR A 58 -1.69 -3.14 -11.63
N ARG A 59 -2.22 -3.76 -12.69
CA ARG A 59 -3.51 -4.47 -12.65
C ARG A 59 -3.49 -5.67 -11.71
N VAL A 60 -2.43 -6.47 -11.76
CA VAL A 60 -2.25 -7.66 -10.90
C VAL A 60 -2.24 -7.24 -9.43
N LEU A 61 -1.40 -6.28 -9.07
CA LEU A 61 -1.27 -5.80 -7.68
C LEU A 61 -2.55 -5.08 -7.20
N SER A 62 -3.21 -4.31 -8.06
CA SER A 62 -4.48 -3.65 -7.71
C SER A 62 -5.59 -4.66 -7.43
N PHE A 63 -5.65 -5.75 -8.19
CA PHE A 63 -6.66 -6.78 -7.94
C PHE A 63 -6.32 -7.62 -6.70
N LYS A 64 -5.05 -7.91 -6.45
CA LYS A 64 -4.60 -8.54 -5.21
C LYS A 64 -4.97 -7.68 -3.99
N HIS A 65 -4.72 -6.37 -4.05
CA HIS A 65 -5.12 -5.42 -3.01
C HIS A 65 -6.63 -5.45 -2.76
N TYR A 66 -7.43 -5.45 -3.82
CA TYR A 66 -8.89 -5.54 -3.70
C TYR A 66 -9.34 -6.79 -2.94
N ILE A 67 -8.77 -7.97 -3.24
CA ILE A 67 -9.14 -9.21 -2.55
C ILE A 67 -8.74 -9.16 -1.06
N LEU A 68 -7.54 -8.68 -0.76
CA LEU A 68 -7.05 -8.55 0.63
C LEU A 68 -7.88 -7.53 1.43
N ASP A 69 -8.30 -6.43 0.82
CA ASP A 69 -9.17 -5.42 1.46
C ASP A 69 -10.53 -6.03 1.84
N MET A 70 -11.09 -6.86 0.96
CA MET A 70 -12.33 -7.61 1.24
C MET A 70 -12.17 -8.66 2.35
N GLN A 71 -10.98 -9.16 2.59
CA GLN A 71 -10.65 -10.08 3.68
C GLN A 71 -10.29 -9.37 4.99
N GLY A 72 -10.13 -8.05 4.96
CA GLY A 72 -9.74 -7.27 6.14
C GLY A 72 -8.25 -7.36 6.49
N GLU A 73 -7.40 -7.83 5.57
CA GLU A 73 -5.95 -8.00 5.74
C GLU A 73 -5.22 -6.64 5.69
N SER A 74 -5.43 -5.82 6.72
CA SER A 74 -5.04 -4.40 6.72
C SER A 74 -3.55 -4.17 6.51
N LEU A 75 -2.67 -4.92 7.20
CA LEU A 75 -1.21 -4.75 7.05
C LEU A 75 -0.76 -5.11 5.63
N ALA A 76 -1.25 -6.22 5.08
CA ALA A 76 -0.93 -6.65 3.72
C ALA A 76 -1.47 -5.65 2.67
N CYS A 77 -2.67 -5.11 2.89
CA CYS A 77 -3.23 -4.04 2.06
C CYS A 77 -2.38 -2.77 2.09
N ALA A 78 -1.91 -2.35 3.27
CA ALA A 78 -1.05 -1.18 3.40
C ALA A 78 0.27 -1.35 2.65
N GLN A 79 0.92 -2.51 2.82
CA GLN A 79 2.17 -2.83 2.14
C GLN A 79 2.00 -2.87 0.62
N LEU A 80 0.92 -3.46 0.14
CA LEU A 80 0.62 -3.55 -1.28
C LEU A 80 0.25 -2.19 -1.87
N ALA A 81 -0.46 -1.35 -1.11
CA ALA A 81 -0.76 0.03 -1.49
C ALA A 81 0.52 0.89 -1.60
N ASP A 82 1.53 0.65 -0.74
CA ASP A 82 2.84 1.30 -0.88
C ASP A 82 3.58 0.88 -2.15
N GLN A 83 3.53 -0.41 -2.51
CA GLN A 83 4.08 -0.88 -3.80
C GLN A 83 3.35 -0.26 -4.99
N LEU A 84 2.03 -0.18 -4.93
CA LEU A 84 1.19 0.45 -5.96
C LEU A 84 1.47 1.96 -6.06
N LEU A 85 1.70 2.64 -4.95
CA LEU A 85 2.07 4.05 -4.92
C LEU A 85 3.33 4.34 -5.75
N ARG A 86 4.31 3.45 -5.74
CA ARG A 86 5.58 3.59 -6.47
C ARG A 86 5.44 3.44 -7.98
N ILE A 87 4.42 2.72 -8.45
CA ILE A 87 4.19 2.43 -9.87
C ILE A 87 2.91 3.05 -10.42
N ALA A 88 2.19 3.79 -9.59
CA ALA A 88 0.90 4.37 -9.93
C ALA A 88 1.03 5.46 -11.01
N PRO A 89 0.12 5.51 -12.00
CA PRO A 89 -0.04 6.68 -12.82
C PRO A 89 -0.33 7.92 -11.97
N GLY A 90 0.16 9.10 -12.40
CA GLY A 90 0.26 10.32 -11.60
C GLY A 90 -1.02 10.75 -10.84
N ASP A 91 -2.19 10.55 -11.43
CA ASP A 91 -3.49 10.91 -10.86
C ASP A 91 -3.97 9.94 -9.75
N THR A 92 -3.49 8.68 -9.75
CA THR A 92 -3.89 7.64 -8.80
C THR A 92 -2.98 7.57 -7.56
N ALA A 93 -1.80 8.16 -7.59
CA ALA A 93 -0.82 8.11 -6.51
C ALA A 93 -1.40 8.61 -5.17
N ALA A 94 -2.19 9.70 -5.20
CA ALA A 94 -2.83 10.23 -3.99
C ALA A 94 -3.85 9.25 -3.36
N ALA A 95 -4.53 8.45 -4.18
CA ALA A 95 -5.45 7.43 -3.70
C ALA A 95 -4.70 6.29 -3.00
N TRP A 96 -3.57 5.85 -3.56
CA TRP A 96 -2.74 4.82 -2.94
C TRP A 96 -2.09 5.30 -1.65
N LYS A 97 -1.60 6.53 -1.61
CA LYS A 97 -1.10 7.15 -0.38
C LYS A 97 -2.16 7.11 0.74
N ARG A 98 -3.41 7.49 0.43
CA ARG A 98 -4.52 7.38 1.39
C ARG A 98 -4.82 5.94 1.79
N SER A 99 -4.72 5.00 0.85
CA SER A 99 -4.93 3.57 1.12
C SER A 99 -3.88 3.00 2.07
N VAL A 100 -2.60 3.34 1.89
CA VAL A 100 -1.54 2.98 2.84
C VAL A 100 -1.93 3.41 4.25
N TRP A 101 -2.22 4.69 4.43
CA TRP A 101 -2.48 5.24 5.75
C TRP A 101 -3.72 4.65 6.40
N ARG A 102 -4.84 4.62 5.68
CA ARG A 102 -6.11 4.04 6.19
C ARG A 102 -5.95 2.61 6.69
N ASN A 103 -5.13 1.81 6.04
CA ASN A 103 -4.90 0.44 6.42
C ASN A 103 -3.91 0.33 7.59
N LEU A 104 -2.89 1.18 7.68
CA LEU A 104 -2.01 1.24 8.84
C LEU A 104 -2.74 1.69 10.12
N GLU A 105 -3.69 2.62 10.00
CA GLU A 105 -4.54 3.02 11.14
C GLU A 105 -5.36 1.85 11.72
N LYS A 106 -5.77 0.90 10.88
CA LYS A 106 -6.51 -0.31 11.29
C LYS A 106 -5.63 -1.44 11.83
N THR A 107 -4.34 -1.41 11.52
CA THR A 107 -3.38 -2.45 11.94
C THR A 107 -3.00 -2.21 13.41
N ASP A 108 -2.93 -3.24 14.24
CA ASP A 108 -2.50 -3.09 15.64
C ASP A 108 -1.01 -2.78 15.79
N ALA A 109 -0.61 -2.30 16.98
CA ALA A 109 0.77 -1.87 17.24
C ALA A 109 1.77 -3.02 17.23
N GLU A 110 1.34 -4.21 17.63
CA GLU A 110 2.20 -5.40 17.65
C GLU A 110 2.57 -5.83 16.21
N GLN A 111 1.57 -5.90 15.33
CA GLN A 111 1.76 -6.19 13.91
C GLN A 111 2.65 -5.14 13.22
N LEU A 112 2.44 -3.85 13.51
CA LEU A 112 3.30 -2.78 12.98
C LEU A 112 4.75 -2.92 13.45
N SER A 113 4.97 -3.20 14.72
CA SER A 113 6.31 -3.37 15.30
C SER A 113 7.04 -4.60 14.76
N ALA A 114 6.31 -5.71 14.57
CA ALA A 114 6.83 -6.91 13.96
C ALA A 114 7.24 -6.66 12.48
N ALA A 115 6.39 -5.98 11.72
CA ALA A 115 6.68 -5.60 10.33
C ALA A 115 7.87 -4.65 10.24
N LEU A 116 7.97 -3.66 11.14
CA LEU A 116 9.09 -2.73 11.22
C LEU A 116 10.42 -3.45 11.47
N SER A 117 10.41 -4.44 12.36
CA SER A 117 11.60 -5.21 12.73
C SER A 117 12.08 -6.12 11.59
N SER A 118 11.19 -6.55 10.73
CA SER A 118 11.48 -7.52 9.65
C SER A 118 11.77 -6.89 8.30
N THR A 119 11.44 -5.59 8.10
CA THR A 119 11.60 -4.95 6.79
C THR A 119 12.96 -4.29 6.59
N GLY A 120 13.55 -4.50 5.39
CA GLY A 120 14.71 -3.75 4.89
C GLY A 120 14.33 -2.58 3.96
N ASP A 121 13.06 -2.43 3.59
CA ASP A 121 12.58 -1.37 2.69
C ASP A 121 12.44 -0.05 3.44
N THR A 122 13.22 0.96 3.06
CA THR A 122 13.28 2.27 3.75
C THR A 122 11.99 3.06 3.67
N GLN A 123 11.28 3.02 2.53
CA GLN A 123 10.00 3.73 2.38
C GLN A 123 8.91 3.03 3.23
N TRP A 124 8.83 1.72 3.15
CA TRP A 124 7.88 0.95 3.97
C TRP A 124 8.17 1.12 5.47
N ARG A 125 9.44 1.12 5.86
CA ARG A 125 9.87 1.42 7.24
C ARG A 125 9.37 2.79 7.69
N GLY A 126 9.52 3.83 6.86
CA GLY A 126 9.03 5.17 7.17
C GLY A 126 7.52 5.22 7.40
N TRP A 127 6.73 4.46 6.64
CA TRP A 127 5.29 4.33 6.87
C TRP A 127 4.97 3.69 8.21
N LEU A 128 5.65 2.59 8.56
CA LEU A 128 5.45 1.86 9.82
C LEU A 128 5.84 2.71 11.04
N ASP A 129 6.99 3.39 10.97
CA ASP A 129 7.43 4.32 12.02
C ASP A 129 6.41 5.43 12.22
N LEU A 130 5.93 6.07 11.14
CA LEU A 130 4.92 7.13 11.23
C LEU A 130 3.62 6.62 11.85
N ALA A 131 3.19 5.41 11.50
CA ALA A 131 1.99 4.81 12.06
C ALA A 131 2.13 4.50 13.57
N LEU A 132 3.31 4.07 14.02
CA LEU A 132 3.60 3.88 15.44
C LEU A 132 3.66 5.21 16.20
N ILE A 133 4.37 6.21 15.67
CA ILE A 133 4.44 7.57 16.23
C ILE A 133 3.03 8.18 16.37
N SER A 134 2.17 8.00 15.38
CA SER A 134 0.81 8.57 15.39
C SER A 134 -0.07 8.08 16.54
N ARG A 135 0.31 7.00 17.20
CA ARG A 135 -0.40 6.43 18.36
C ARG A 135 0.03 7.05 19.70
N ASP A 136 1.10 7.84 19.68
CA ASP A 136 1.51 8.60 20.86
C ASP A 136 0.53 9.76 21.10
N SER A 137 -0.14 9.74 22.24
CA SER A 137 -1.06 10.81 22.67
C SER A 137 -0.39 11.82 23.60
N THR A 138 0.94 11.74 23.79
CA THR A 138 1.69 12.62 24.71
C THR A 138 2.09 13.94 24.06
N ALA A 139 2.56 14.86 24.89
CA ALA A 139 3.13 16.13 24.44
C ALA A 139 4.40 15.96 23.57
N ALA A 140 4.98 14.75 23.49
CA ALA A 140 6.14 14.45 22.68
C ALA A 140 5.83 14.29 21.19
N LEU A 141 4.56 14.03 20.83
CA LEU A 141 4.15 13.76 19.45
C LEU A 141 4.64 14.80 18.44
N PRO A 142 4.51 16.14 18.65
CA PRO A 142 4.99 17.10 17.66
C PRO A 142 6.51 17.00 17.42
N GLY A 143 7.29 16.76 18.47
CA GLY A 143 8.75 16.57 18.36
C GLY A 143 9.11 15.30 17.58
N GLN A 144 8.40 14.22 17.82
CA GLN A 144 8.60 12.95 17.12
C GLN A 144 8.24 13.07 15.62
N LEU A 145 7.14 13.74 15.28
CA LEU A 145 6.75 14.02 13.89
C LEU A 145 7.78 14.92 13.17
N THR A 146 8.32 15.92 13.86
CA THR A 146 9.36 16.78 13.31
C THR A 146 10.63 15.98 13.02
N ARG A 147 11.06 15.13 13.96
CA ARG A 147 12.22 14.24 13.78
C ARG A 147 11.99 13.29 12.61
N TRP A 148 10.84 12.61 12.58
CA TRP A 148 10.50 11.69 11.50
C TRP A 148 10.58 12.37 10.13
N ARG A 149 10.07 13.60 9.99
CA ARG A 149 10.12 14.36 8.74
C ARG A 149 11.56 14.70 8.32
N THR A 150 12.45 14.95 9.30
CA THR A 150 13.87 15.22 9.06
C THR A 150 14.64 13.95 8.65
N GLU A 151 14.29 12.81 9.24
CA GLU A 151 14.91 11.52 8.93
C GLU A 151 14.42 10.92 7.61
N HIS A 152 13.21 11.31 7.16
CA HIS A 152 12.56 10.81 5.96
C HIS A 152 12.16 11.91 4.97
N PRO A 153 13.07 12.79 4.51
CA PRO A 153 12.72 13.98 3.71
C PRO A 153 12.08 13.63 2.36
N ASP A 154 12.49 12.52 1.74
CA ASP A 154 11.99 12.06 0.43
C ASP A 154 10.79 11.11 0.53
N HIS A 155 10.33 10.82 1.73
CA HIS A 155 9.20 9.92 1.93
C HIS A 155 7.89 10.52 1.39
N PRO A 156 6.99 9.72 0.75
CA PRO A 156 5.72 10.22 0.19
C PRO A 156 4.85 11.00 1.17
N ALA A 157 4.95 10.71 2.47
CA ALA A 157 4.20 11.40 3.52
C ALA A 157 4.90 12.67 4.03
N ALA A 158 6.19 12.93 3.74
CA ALA A 158 6.95 14.01 4.36
C ALA A 158 6.40 15.41 4.06
N LYS A 159 5.94 15.65 2.81
CA LYS A 159 5.37 16.95 2.41
C LYS A 159 4.00 17.22 3.01
N ALA A 160 3.21 16.18 3.24
CA ALA A 160 1.88 16.27 3.79
C ALA A 160 1.60 15.01 4.60
N LEU A 161 1.74 15.09 5.92
CA LEU A 161 1.48 14.00 6.84
C LEU A 161 -0.01 13.61 6.79
N PRO A 162 -0.33 12.32 6.81
CA PRO A 162 -1.70 11.83 6.77
C PRO A 162 -2.40 11.94 8.13
N GLY A 163 -3.69 11.59 8.20
CA GLY A 163 -4.43 11.39 9.46
C GLY A 163 -4.53 12.62 10.35
N GLY A 164 -4.45 13.82 9.79
CA GLY A 164 -4.49 15.04 10.62
C GLY A 164 -3.18 15.39 11.33
N LEU A 165 -2.10 14.61 11.15
CA LEU A 165 -0.80 14.84 11.82
C LEU A 165 -0.15 16.18 11.42
N ASN A 166 -0.45 16.71 10.22
CA ASN A 166 -0.04 18.09 9.87
C ASN A 166 -0.63 19.12 10.83
N PHE A 167 -1.90 18.99 11.18
CA PHE A 167 -2.57 19.91 12.09
C PHE A 167 -1.90 19.95 13.48
N VAL A 168 -1.42 18.80 13.96
CA VAL A 168 -0.67 18.70 15.22
C VAL A 168 0.62 19.52 15.16
N LEU A 169 1.35 19.44 14.05
CA LEU A 169 2.57 20.24 13.84
C LEU A 169 2.29 21.74 13.74
N ASP A 170 1.23 22.12 13.00
CA ASP A 170 0.88 23.53 12.80
C ASP A 170 0.44 24.20 14.10
N GLN A 171 -0.34 23.52 14.93
CA GLN A 171 -0.74 24.01 16.25
C GLN A 171 0.47 24.19 17.18
N ASN A 172 1.41 23.27 17.18
CA ASN A 172 2.62 23.36 18.00
C ASN A 172 3.49 24.55 17.58
N SER A 173 3.62 24.80 16.29
CA SER A 173 4.40 25.94 15.77
C SER A 173 3.78 27.30 16.11
N GLN A 174 2.45 27.39 16.18
CA GLN A 174 1.75 28.62 16.61
C GLN A 174 1.91 28.88 18.11
N ARG A 175 1.81 27.82 18.95
CA ARG A 175 2.05 27.96 20.40
C ARG A 175 3.46 28.41 20.72
N GLY A 176 4.47 27.91 20.00
CA GLY A 176 5.86 28.35 20.14
C GLY A 176 6.08 29.83 19.79
N LYS A 177 5.36 30.35 18.78
CA LYS A 177 5.45 31.78 18.41
C LYS A 177 4.81 32.71 19.45
N VAL A 178 3.71 32.32 20.07
CA VAL A 178 3.04 33.10 21.12
C VAL A 178 3.90 33.14 22.39
N ALA A 179 4.56 32.05 22.77
CA ALA A 179 5.44 32.00 23.92
C ALA A 179 6.71 32.84 23.79
N LEU A 180 7.13 33.17 22.56
CA LEU A 180 8.28 34.04 22.30
C LEU A 180 7.96 35.56 22.32
N LEU A 181 6.66 35.90 22.40
CA LEU A 181 6.17 37.28 22.39
C LEU A 181 5.76 37.78 23.79
N LEU A 182 5.88 36.95 24.82
CA LEU A 182 5.64 37.24 26.23
C LEU A 182 6.96 37.30 26.98
#